data_4f8d46f4776079ff611e27b33610ce21
#
_entry.id   4f8d46f4776079ff611e27b33610ce21
#
_cell.length_a   1.000
_cell.length_b   1.000
_cell.length_c   1.000
_cell.angle_alpha   90.00
_cell.angle_beta   90.00
_cell.angle_gamma   90.00
#
_symmetry.space_group_name_H-M   'P 1'
#
loop_
_entity.id
_entity.type
_entity.pdbx_description
1 polymer ?
#
loop_
_entity_poly.entity_id
_entity_poly.type
_entity_poly.pdbx_seq_one_letter_code
_entity_poly.pdbx_strand_id
1 'polypeptide(L)'
;QQVDCIYIDPPYNSGATDWKYNNNYVDGNDSYRHSKWLAMMESRLLLAKKLLNPKNSVMIVTIDEKEYLHLGCLLEEMFPEANIQMVTSVISGKGVSRDGQFSRVEEYVFFVSLGNMPVLQLDKNMLSVLQEESPTKKNAIDFLGFRRRNKGNFRTSRPHQFYPIIVDDEDG
;
A
#
# COMPACT_ATOMS: atom_id res chain seq x y z
N GLN A 1 -24.62 6.17 -19.69
CA GLN A 1 -23.22 6.61 -19.72
C GLN A 1 -22.41 5.56 -18.98
N GLN A 2 -21.31 5.10 -19.59
CA GLN A 2 -20.40 4.11 -19.04
C GLN A 2 -19.04 4.75 -18.77
N VAL A 3 -18.28 4.18 -17.87
CA VAL A 3 -16.91 4.61 -17.54
C VAL A 3 -15.91 3.48 -17.81
N ASP A 4 -14.70 3.86 -18.17
CA ASP A 4 -13.64 2.91 -18.52
C ASP A 4 -12.70 2.62 -17.34
N CYS A 5 -12.76 3.43 -16.28
CA CYS A 5 -11.96 3.22 -15.08
C CYS A 5 -12.74 3.64 -13.83
N ILE A 6 -12.67 2.78 -12.81
CA ILE A 6 -13.15 3.10 -11.44
C ILE A 6 -12.01 2.78 -10.47
N TYR A 7 -11.69 3.74 -9.59
CA TYR A 7 -10.79 3.53 -8.47
C TYR A 7 -11.56 3.61 -7.15
N ILE A 8 -11.36 2.62 -6.29
CA ILE A 8 -12.01 2.51 -4.98
C ILE A 8 -10.94 2.35 -3.91
N ASP A 9 -10.98 3.22 -2.92
CA ASP A 9 -10.19 3.13 -1.68
C ASP A 9 -11.18 3.00 -0.52
N PRO A 10 -11.60 1.76 -0.18
CA PRO A 10 -12.62 1.54 0.83
C PRO A 10 -12.06 1.68 2.24
N PRO A 11 -12.91 1.81 3.27
CA PRO A 11 -12.46 1.64 4.65
C PRO A 11 -11.85 0.25 4.83
N TYR A 12 -10.61 0.18 5.33
CA TYR A 12 -9.88 -1.10 5.44
C TYR A 12 -10.36 -2.00 6.60
N ASN A 13 -11.29 -1.54 7.40
CA ASN A 13 -11.84 -2.28 8.54
C ASN A 13 -10.75 -2.74 9.53
N SER A 14 -9.67 -1.95 9.65
CA SER A 14 -8.49 -2.28 10.44
C SER A 14 -8.70 -2.22 11.94
N GLY A 15 -9.82 -1.63 12.41
CA GLY A 15 -10.09 -1.38 13.81
C GLY A 15 -9.30 -0.20 14.40
N ALA A 16 -8.47 0.46 13.60
CA ALA A 16 -7.73 1.65 14.00
C ALA A 16 -8.61 2.90 13.90
N THR A 17 -8.69 3.67 14.98
CA THR A 17 -9.34 4.99 14.99
C THR A 17 -8.41 6.03 14.39
N ASP A 18 -8.12 5.92 13.10
CA ASP A 18 -7.24 6.83 12.39
C ASP A 18 -8.00 8.01 11.77
N TRP A 19 -7.80 9.06 12.32
CA TRP A 19 -7.89 10.51 12.24
C TRP A 19 -8.59 11.22 11.06
N LYS A 20 -8.79 10.72 9.88
CA LYS A 20 -9.50 11.44 8.79
C LYS A 20 -10.51 10.60 8.03
N TYR A 21 -10.31 9.31 7.99
CA TYR A 21 -11.19 8.38 7.32
C TYR A 21 -11.67 7.35 8.33
N ASN A 22 -12.95 7.05 8.31
CA ASN A 22 -13.52 6.02 9.17
C ASN A 22 -13.07 4.63 8.68
N ASN A 23 -11.80 4.28 8.92
CA ASN A 23 -11.26 2.95 8.67
C ASN A 23 -11.87 1.89 9.59
N ASN A 24 -12.59 2.33 10.61
CA ASN A 24 -13.36 1.49 11.51
C ASN A 24 -14.84 1.53 11.10
N TYR A 25 -15.15 0.98 9.92
CA TYR A 25 -16.53 0.91 9.44
C TYR A 25 -17.42 0.11 10.39
N VAL A 26 -16.87 -0.94 11.00
CA VAL A 26 -17.51 -1.77 12.02
C VAL A 26 -16.61 -1.87 13.23
N ASP A 27 -17.19 -1.91 14.43
CA ASP A 27 -16.42 -2.09 15.69
C ASP A 27 -15.52 -3.32 15.59
N GLY A 28 -14.27 -3.17 16.04
CA GLY A 28 -13.27 -4.24 15.98
C GLY A 28 -13.64 -5.50 16.78
N ASN A 29 -14.51 -5.37 17.79
CA ASN A 29 -15.01 -6.46 18.62
C ASN A 29 -16.32 -7.08 18.09
N ASP A 30 -16.88 -6.57 17.00
CA ASP A 30 -18.10 -7.10 16.41
C ASP A 30 -17.81 -8.44 15.70
N SER A 31 -18.41 -9.51 16.16
CA SER A 31 -18.27 -10.86 15.58
C SER A 31 -18.69 -10.95 14.11
N TYR A 32 -19.51 -10.03 13.64
CA TYR A 32 -19.99 -9.94 12.26
C TYR A 32 -19.30 -8.85 11.44
N ARG A 33 -18.16 -8.32 11.92
CA ARG A 33 -17.46 -7.19 11.29
C ARG A 33 -17.15 -7.42 9.80
N HIS A 34 -16.66 -8.60 9.45
CA HIS A 34 -16.34 -8.95 8.07
C HIS A 34 -17.59 -9.02 7.19
N SER A 35 -18.66 -9.67 7.67
CA SER A 35 -19.94 -9.78 6.93
C SER A 35 -20.59 -8.41 6.70
N LYS A 36 -20.55 -7.53 7.71
CA LYS A 36 -21.07 -6.15 7.57
C LYS A 36 -20.25 -5.34 6.57
N TRP A 37 -18.93 -5.47 6.62
CA TRP A 37 -18.04 -4.83 5.66
C TRP A 37 -18.28 -5.35 4.23
N LEU A 38 -18.41 -6.67 4.06
CA LEU A 38 -18.73 -7.30 2.77
C LEU A 38 -20.06 -6.82 2.20
N ALA A 39 -21.12 -6.74 3.02
CA ALA A 39 -22.42 -6.23 2.58
C ALA A 39 -22.33 -4.76 2.11
N MET A 40 -21.53 -3.95 2.78
CA MET A 40 -21.24 -2.58 2.36
C MET A 40 -20.51 -2.55 1.02
N MET A 41 -19.49 -3.38 0.83
CA MET A 41 -18.72 -3.47 -0.41
C MET A 41 -19.57 -4.02 -1.57
N GLU A 42 -20.32 -5.09 -1.35
CA GLU A 42 -21.22 -5.67 -2.35
C GLU A 42 -22.13 -4.62 -2.98
N SER A 43 -22.79 -3.83 -2.14
CA SER A 43 -23.69 -2.76 -2.60
C SER A 43 -22.98 -1.75 -3.52
N ARG A 44 -21.72 -1.40 -3.24
CA ARG A 44 -20.92 -0.46 -4.02
C ARG A 44 -20.40 -1.09 -5.29
N LEU A 45 -19.95 -2.33 -5.21
CA LEU A 45 -19.47 -3.10 -6.37
C LEU A 45 -20.58 -3.36 -7.38
N LEU A 46 -21.84 -3.60 -6.92
CA LEU A 46 -23.00 -3.69 -7.78
C LEU A 46 -23.24 -2.40 -8.59
N LEU A 47 -23.04 -1.24 -7.97
CA LEU A 47 -23.14 0.04 -8.67
C LEU A 47 -21.97 0.23 -9.64
N ALA A 48 -20.76 -0.10 -9.22
CA ALA A 48 -19.56 -0.05 -10.06
C ALA A 48 -19.75 -0.93 -11.30
N LYS A 49 -20.22 -2.17 -11.14
CA LYS A 49 -20.50 -3.10 -12.25
C LYS A 49 -21.47 -2.52 -13.29
N LYS A 50 -22.51 -1.79 -12.84
CA LYS A 50 -23.46 -1.12 -13.74
C LYS A 50 -22.87 0.05 -14.51
N LEU A 51 -21.87 0.71 -13.94
CA LEU A 51 -21.23 1.88 -14.54
C LEU A 51 -20.09 1.50 -15.49
N LEU A 52 -19.39 0.40 -15.23
CA LEU A 52 -18.26 -0.06 -16.02
C LEU A 52 -18.67 -0.44 -17.44
N ASN A 53 -17.82 -0.10 -18.40
CA ASN A 53 -17.92 -0.54 -19.77
C ASN A 53 -17.56 -2.04 -19.86
N PRO A 54 -18.48 -2.95 -20.22
CA PRO A 54 -18.20 -4.38 -20.22
C PRO A 54 -17.20 -4.83 -21.30
N LYS A 55 -16.92 -3.97 -22.28
CA LYS A 55 -16.04 -4.29 -23.40
C LYS A 55 -14.59 -3.95 -23.14
N ASN A 56 -14.35 -2.91 -22.33
CA ASN A 56 -13.00 -2.38 -22.13
C ASN A 56 -12.99 -1.45 -20.92
N SER A 57 -12.82 -2.01 -19.73
CA SER A 57 -12.73 -1.22 -18.50
C SER A 57 -11.93 -1.91 -17.43
N VAL A 58 -11.49 -1.14 -16.45
CA VAL A 58 -10.79 -1.64 -15.26
C VAL A 58 -11.35 -1.03 -14.00
N MET A 59 -11.52 -1.84 -12.99
CA MET A 59 -11.74 -1.38 -11.63
C MET A 59 -10.51 -1.69 -10.79
N ILE A 60 -10.07 -0.73 -9.99
CA ILE A 60 -8.92 -0.82 -9.12
C ILE A 60 -9.42 -0.65 -7.68
N VAL A 61 -9.09 -1.60 -6.81
CA VAL A 61 -9.52 -1.56 -5.40
C VAL A 61 -8.30 -1.78 -4.51
N THR A 62 -8.00 -0.80 -3.65
CA THR A 62 -6.96 -0.92 -2.63
C THR A 62 -7.49 -1.54 -1.36
N ILE A 63 -6.68 -2.30 -0.64
CA ILE A 63 -7.07 -2.97 0.60
C ILE A 63 -5.82 -3.37 1.41
N ASP A 64 -5.99 -3.58 2.72
CA ASP A 64 -4.95 -4.13 3.58
C ASP A 64 -5.14 -5.63 3.88
N GLU A 65 -4.26 -6.17 4.73
CA GLU A 65 -4.29 -7.59 5.11
C GLU A 65 -5.52 -8.01 5.92
N LYS A 66 -6.39 -7.11 6.35
CA LYS A 66 -7.56 -7.47 7.16
C LYS A 66 -8.70 -8.02 6.32
N GLU A 67 -8.90 -7.45 5.14
CA GLU A 67 -10.06 -7.77 4.30
C GLU A 67 -9.69 -8.27 2.90
N TYR A 68 -8.39 -8.34 2.51
CA TYR A 68 -8.02 -8.69 1.13
C TYR A 68 -8.55 -10.07 0.68
N LEU A 69 -8.55 -11.07 1.57
CA LEU A 69 -9.07 -12.41 1.25
C LEU A 69 -10.58 -12.37 1.00
N HIS A 70 -11.31 -11.68 1.88
CA HIS A 70 -12.76 -11.55 1.75
C HIS A 70 -13.14 -10.75 0.51
N LEU A 71 -12.41 -9.66 0.24
CA LEU A 71 -12.61 -8.87 -0.97
C LEU A 71 -12.32 -9.68 -2.22
N GLY A 72 -11.23 -10.46 -2.24
CA GLY A 72 -10.89 -11.30 -3.37
C GLY A 72 -12.00 -12.28 -3.73
N CYS A 73 -12.52 -13.02 -2.75
CA CYS A 73 -13.65 -13.93 -2.95
C CYS A 73 -14.91 -13.20 -3.45
N LEU A 74 -15.23 -12.03 -2.88
CA LEU A 74 -16.37 -11.24 -3.31
C LEU A 74 -16.21 -10.75 -4.76
N LEU A 75 -15.02 -10.32 -5.15
CA LEU A 75 -14.74 -9.88 -6.52
C LEU A 75 -14.88 -11.02 -7.52
N GLU A 76 -14.39 -12.22 -7.21
CA GLU A 76 -14.54 -13.41 -8.05
C GLU A 76 -16.02 -13.79 -8.23
N GLU A 77 -16.81 -13.72 -7.16
CA GLU A 77 -18.24 -14.01 -7.21
C GLU A 77 -19.01 -12.99 -8.05
N MET A 78 -18.70 -11.70 -7.86
CA MET A 78 -19.45 -10.62 -8.50
C MET A 78 -19.04 -10.37 -9.96
N PHE A 79 -17.80 -10.68 -10.33
CA PHE A 79 -17.23 -10.43 -11.66
C PHE A 79 -16.62 -11.69 -12.27
N PRO A 80 -17.42 -12.77 -12.43
CA PRO A 80 -16.91 -14.05 -12.95
C PRO A 80 -16.38 -13.96 -14.39
N GLU A 81 -16.77 -12.91 -15.12
CA GLU A 81 -16.30 -12.63 -16.48
C GLU A 81 -15.01 -11.82 -16.56
N ALA A 82 -14.54 -11.30 -15.43
CA ALA A 82 -13.38 -10.42 -15.37
C ALA A 82 -12.06 -11.19 -15.20
N ASN A 83 -10.98 -10.57 -15.68
CA ASN A 83 -9.63 -10.99 -15.29
C ASN A 83 -9.25 -10.22 -14.01
N ILE A 84 -9.11 -10.96 -12.90
CA ILE A 84 -8.78 -10.40 -11.60
C ILE A 84 -7.32 -10.69 -11.27
N GLN A 85 -6.55 -9.64 -11.02
CA GLN A 85 -5.17 -9.73 -10.58
C GLN A 85 -4.97 -8.97 -9.28
N MET A 86 -4.26 -9.58 -8.33
CA MET A 86 -3.82 -8.91 -7.11
C MET A 86 -2.33 -8.54 -7.22
N VAL A 87 -2.02 -7.31 -6.90
CA VAL A 87 -0.66 -6.77 -6.85
C VAL A 87 -0.36 -6.34 -5.43
N THR A 88 0.82 -6.68 -4.95
CA THR A 88 1.31 -6.23 -3.64
C THR A 88 2.06 -4.91 -3.80
N SER A 89 1.67 -3.90 -3.02
CA SER A 89 2.35 -2.62 -2.92
C SER A 89 3.18 -2.56 -1.65
N VAL A 90 4.48 -2.30 -1.76
CA VAL A 90 5.37 -2.14 -0.60
C VAL A 90 5.25 -0.71 -0.08
N ILE A 91 4.60 -0.54 1.08
CA ILE A 91 4.39 0.77 1.72
C ILE A 91 5.58 1.24 2.54
N SER A 92 6.37 0.30 3.06
CA SER A 92 7.56 0.60 3.84
C SER A 92 8.55 -0.57 3.83
N GLY A 93 9.73 -0.39 3.28
CA GLY A 93 10.78 -1.41 3.29
C GLY A 93 11.31 -1.76 4.69
N LYS A 94 11.03 -0.95 5.71
CA LYS A 94 11.37 -1.22 7.11
C LYS A 94 10.24 -1.86 7.89
N GLY A 95 9.06 -1.92 7.30
CA GLY A 95 7.83 -2.34 7.96
C GLY A 95 7.31 -1.34 8.98
N VAL A 96 6.01 -1.44 9.24
CA VAL A 96 5.33 -0.74 10.33
C VAL A 96 5.29 -1.69 11.52
N SER A 97 6.00 -1.32 12.60
CA SER A 97 6.06 -2.15 13.83
C SER A 97 4.67 -2.30 14.44
N ARG A 98 4.36 -3.52 14.85
CA ARG A 98 3.15 -3.88 15.58
C ARG A 98 3.52 -4.64 16.84
N ASP A 99 2.77 -4.39 17.91
CA ASP A 99 2.99 -5.08 19.16
C ASP A 99 2.56 -6.55 19.04
N GLY A 100 3.46 -7.48 19.37
CA GLY A 100 3.20 -8.92 19.34
C GLY A 100 2.98 -9.55 17.94
N GLN A 101 3.26 -8.82 16.85
CA GLN A 101 3.06 -9.29 15.47
C GLN A 101 4.26 -8.94 14.58
N PHE A 102 4.35 -9.61 13.43
CA PHE A 102 5.30 -9.22 12.39
C PHE A 102 5.00 -7.80 11.88
N SER A 103 6.06 -7.08 11.53
CA SER A 103 5.92 -5.76 10.93
C SER A 103 5.21 -5.84 9.58
N ARG A 104 4.24 -4.95 9.36
CA ARG A 104 3.56 -4.84 8.07
C ARG A 104 4.44 -4.07 7.10
N VAL A 105 4.59 -4.59 5.89
CA VAL A 105 5.38 -3.97 4.83
C VAL A 105 4.55 -3.65 3.59
N GLU A 106 3.37 -4.27 3.44
CA GLU A 106 2.59 -4.26 2.21
C GLU A 106 1.13 -3.86 2.41
N GLU A 107 0.55 -3.45 1.29
CA GLU A 107 -0.88 -3.33 1.00
C GLU A 107 -1.17 -4.02 -0.32
N TYR A 108 -2.44 -4.28 -0.60
CA TYR A 108 -2.87 -5.01 -1.78
C TYR A 108 -3.72 -4.14 -2.68
N VAL A 109 -3.57 -4.36 -3.98
CA VAL A 109 -4.33 -3.67 -5.02
C VAL A 109 -4.93 -4.73 -5.93
N PHE A 110 -6.24 -4.78 -6.02
CA PHE A 110 -6.94 -5.63 -6.99
C PHE A 110 -7.21 -4.85 -8.27
N PHE A 111 -6.86 -5.46 -9.40
CA PHE A 111 -7.21 -5.01 -10.73
C PHE A 111 -8.26 -5.98 -11.29
N VAL A 112 -9.46 -5.46 -11.54
CA VAL A 112 -10.60 -6.19 -12.10
C VAL A 112 -10.82 -5.68 -13.51
N SER A 113 -10.35 -6.42 -14.50
CA SER A 113 -10.37 -6.02 -15.93
C SER A 113 -11.51 -6.70 -16.66
N LEU A 114 -12.35 -5.92 -17.32
CA LEU A 114 -13.47 -6.41 -18.13
C LEU A 114 -13.14 -6.30 -19.63
N GLY A 115 -13.55 -7.32 -20.37
CA GLY A 115 -13.37 -7.37 -21.82
C GLY A 115 -11.91 -7.41 -22.25
N ASN A 116 -11.56 -6.66 -23.27
CA ASN A 116 -10.22 -6.64 -23.88
C ASN A 116 -9.37 -5.47 -23.37
N MET A 117 -9.25 -5.31 -22.06
CA MET A 117 -8.40 -4.27 -21.49
C MET A 117 -6.92 -4.57 -21.79
N PRO A 118 -6.22 -3.76 -22.62
CA PRO A 118 -4.83 -4.01 -22.93
C PRO A 118 -3.94 -3.66 -21.74
N VAL A 119 -3.10 -4.61 -21.33
CA VAL A 119 -2.00 -4.32 -20.40
C VAL A 119 -0.81 -3.90 -21.23
N LEU A 120 -0.43 -2.64 -21.17
CA LEU A 120 0.75 -2.14 -21.86
C LEU A 120 1.99 -2.55 -21.09
N GLN A 121 2.89 -3.24 -21.78
CA GLN A 121 4.19 -3.56 -21.24
C GLN A 121 5.09 -2.33 -21.30
N LEU A 122 5.68 -1.95 -20.19
CA LEU A 122 6.72 -0.91 -20.19
C LEU A 122 8.02 -1.51 -20.75
N ASP A 123 8.66 -0.79 -21.68
CA ASP A 123 9.94 -1.19 -22.29
C ASP A 123 11.11 -1.25 -21.28
N LYS A 124 10.92 -0.64 -20.11
CA LYS A 124 11.91 -0.65 -19.04
C LYS A 124 11.55 -1.65 -17.95
N ASN A 125 12.51 -2.45 -17.54
CA ASN A 125 12.38 -3.32 -16.38
C ASN A 125 12.07 -2.47 -15.14
N MET A 126 10.92 -2.66 -14.52
CA MET A 126 10.50 -1.92 -13.32
C MET A 126 11.51 -2.00 -12.19
N LEU A 127 12.25 -3.11 -12.08
CA LEU A 127 13.31 -3.29 -11.08
C LEU A 127 14.55 -2.45 -11.39
N SER A 128 14.80 -2.10 -12.66
CA SER A 128 15.94 -1.23 -13.02
C SER A 128 15.66 0.25 -12.74
N VAL A 129 14.39 0.67 -12.68
CA VAL A 129 14.03 2.04 -12.30
C VAL A 129 14.35 2.33 -10.82
N LEU A 130 14.36 1.29 -9.98
CA LEU A 130 14.80 1.41 -8.58
C LEU A 130 16.32 1.50 -8.44
N GLN A 131 17.06 1.26 -9.52
CA GLN A 131 18.51 1.34 -9.64
C GLN A 131 18.97 2.48 -10.56
N GLU A 132 18.13 3.45 -10.89
CA GLU A 132 18.67 4.70 -11.44
C GLU A 132 19.58 5.30 -10.36
N GLU A 133 20.82 4.86 -10.40
CA GLU A 133 21.93 5.51 -9.77
C GLU A 133 21.80 7.00 -10.13
N SER A 134 21.65 7.82 -9.12
CA SER A 134 21.89 9.24 -9.25
C SER A 134 23.17 9.38 -10.07
N PRO A 135 23.21 10.22 -11.11
CA PRO A 135 24.39 10.33 -11.95
C PRO A 135 25.57 10.61 -11.02
N THR A 136 26.41 9.61 -10.86
CA THR A 136 27.64 9.71 -10.07
C THR A 136 28.46 10.83 -10.71
N LYS A 137 28.36 12.02 -10.15
CA LYS A 137 29.41 13.02 -10.30
C LYS A 137 30.63 12.37 -9.67
N LYS A 138 31.46 11.73 -10.51
CA LYS A 138 32.78 11.32 -10.13
C LYS A 138 33.44 12.57 -9.54
N ASN A 139 33.84 12.54 -8.28
CA ASN A 139 34.51 13.57 -7.48
C ASN A 139 33.63 14.54 -6.67
N ALA A 140 32.42 14.23 -6.34
CA ALA A 140 31.70 14.93 -5.24
C ALA A 140 31.64 14.01 -4.02
N ILE A 141 32.15 14.47 -2.89
CA ILE A 141 31.93 13.82 -1.58
C ILE A 141 30.44 13.92 -1.30
N ASP A 142 29.75 12.76 -1.28
CA ASP A 142 28.32 12.71 -1.03
C ASP A 142 28.10 12.69 0.48
N PHE A 143 27.69 13.81 1.03
CA PHE A 143 27.35 13.93 2.44
C PHE A 143 25.99 13.34 2.71
N LEU A 144 25.92 12.08 3.10
CA LEU A 144 24.70 11.47 3.62
C LEU A 144 24.36 12.08 4.98
N GLY A 145 23.17 12.64 5.09
CA GLY A 145 22.69 13.20 6.34
C GLY A 145 22.68 12.16 7.46
N PHE A 146 23.59 12.28 8.41
CA PHE A 146 23.75 11.38 9.56
C PHE A 146 22.60 11.49 10.59
N ARG A 147 21.59 12.31 10.30
CA ARG A 147 20.52 12.63 11.24
C ARG A 147 19.35 11.68 11.11
N ARG A 148 19.15 10.83 12.10
CA ARG A 148 17.90 10.04 12.27
C ARG A 148 16.82 10.94 12.86
N ARG A 149 15.72 11.16 12.14
CA ARG A 149 14.59 11.99 12.58
C ARG A 149 13.57 11.16 13.37
N ASN A 150 13.84 10.85 14.65
CA ASN A 150 12.88 10.21 15.55
C ASN A 150 12.92 10.86 16.94
N LYS A 151 11.81 10.77 17.68
CA LYS A 151 11.68 11.29 19.06
C LYS A 151 12.69 10.73 20.07
N GLY A 152 13.47 9.70 19.71
CA GLY A 152 14.50 9.10 20.56
C GLY A 152 15.95 9.48 20.20
N ASN A 153 16.17 10.56 19.45
CA ASN A 153 17.52 10.95 18.98
C ASN A 153 18.28 11.84 19.95
N PHE A 154 17.85 11.96 21.19
CA PHE A 154 18.53 12.77 22.18
C PHE A 154 19.44 11.91 23.05
N ARG A 155 20.60 12.46 23.44
CA ARG A 155 21.56 11.81 24.35
C ARG A 155 20.89 11.34 25.64
N THR A 156 19.94 12.11 26.16
CA THR A 156 19.14 11.77 27.34
C THR A 156 18.29 10.51 27.19
N SER A 157 17.83 10.23 25.97
CA SER A 157 17.00 9.05 25.67
C SER A 157 17.82 7.78 25.41
N ARG A 158 19.08 7.94 24.95
CA ARG A 158 19.96 6.83 24.57
C ARG A 158 21.42 7.16 24.89
N PRO A 159 21.81 7.27 26.16
CA PRO A 159 23.12 7.76 26.55
C PRO A 159 24.29 6.87 26.03
N HIS A 160 24.04 5.56 25.89
CA HIS A 160 25.06 4.61 25.43
C HIS A 160 25.23 4.53 23.89
N GLN A 161 24.42 5.29 23.14
CA GLN A 161 24.53 5.36 21.68
C GLN A 161 25.18 6.65 21.18
N PHE A 162 25.63 7.50 22.12
CA PHE A 162 26.33 8.73 21.81
C PHE A 162 27.79 8.60 22.26
N TYR A 163 28.69 8.66 21.31
CA TYR A 163 30.13 8.65 21.49
C TYR A 163 30.75 9.83 20.72
N PRO A 164 31.88 10.37 21.17
CA PRO A 164 32.58 11.39 20.44
C PRO A 164 33.20 10.81 19.17
N ILE A 165 33.10 11.55 18.08
CA ILE A 165 33.85 11.27 16.86
C ILE A 165 35.11 12.12 16.96
N ILE A 166 36.25 11.48 17.03
CA ILE A 166 37.54 12.15 17.03
C ILE A 166 38.00 12.22 15.54
N VAL A 167 38.17 13.41 15.05
CA VAL A 167 38.74 13.66 13.72
C VAL A 167 40.20 14.04 13.93
N ASP A 168 41.10 13.32 13.30
CA ASP A 168 42.51 13.69 13.27
C ASP A 168 42.72 14.67 12.14
N ASP A 169 43.22 15.86 12.45
CA ASP A 169 43.40 16.93 11.46
C ASP A 169 44.64 16.69 10.57
N GLU A 170 45.45 15.63 10.85
CA GLU A 170 46.65 15.33 10.07
C GLU A 170 46.37 14.49 8.80
N ASP A 171 45.20 13.80 8.73
CA ASP A 171 44.83 12.94 7.59
C ASP A 171 43.69 13.49 6.71
N GLY A 172 43.26 14.71 6.89
CA GLY A 172 42.42 15.52 5.99
C GLY A 172 41.01 15.01 5.69
#